data_4308ae3491dd079dfbf59dfe707d99d9
#
_entry.id   4308ae3491dd079dfbf59dfe707d99d9
#
_cell.length_a   1.000
_cell.length_b   1.000
_cell.length_c   1.000
_cell.angle_alpha   90.00
_cell.angle_beta   90.00
_cell.angle_gamma   90.00
#
_symmetry.space_group_name_H-M   'P 1'
#
loop_
_entity.id
_entity.type
_entity.pdbx_description
1 polymer ?
#
loop_
_entity_poly.entity_id
_entity_poly.type
_entity_poly.pdbx_seq_one_letter_code
_entity_poly.pdbx_strand_id
1 'polypeptide(L)'
;MKKRSFGIICFLFLIFTMCSSSVWAASYVKASNTTVSITSKKHGWVKRGKDYYFYNSKGKLLWGKITYKGQRYYSTKNGKRYTGWLKSGGKRYYYNRKNGIMFRNRWATGTKYSYYFNKSGVAIANRWLSYGGKRYYFLPNSRMATGWQKIGEYRYYFDKKTGALYTNVWVGKYYVNDSGRRTGQTRPDVKVNDNRYTYKSSSLNIDLRRKFTHNVPYWVALIKIKNSRQLKSALSYGSYGGARQTTSGAVSGNGGIIGVNGSAFSYQTGRPSPLGMCIKNGVIYGNYETSYSVMAVKYDGTIYTPKQGLKGEALLEEGVKDTYNFGPILIKDGQAQPAWSETAKYYPRTAVGMVKPGIYVLLVTDTGSYAGLNHWDLVNIFNSYGCQYAYNLDGGGSATLYYNGQVMNKLINNYERPCGDFLYFTN
;
A
#
# COMPACT_ATOMS: atom_id res chain seq x y z
N MET A 1 23.85 22.76 19.48
CA MET A 1 24.39 21.95 20.60
C MET A 1 23.32 20.94 21.05
N LYS A 2 23.72 19.70 21.35
CA LYS A 2 23.01 18.51 21.81
C LYS A 2 22.29 17.68 20.74
N LYS A 3 23.09 16.76 20.19
CA LYS A 3 22.64 15.52 19.53
C LYS A 3 21.97 14.61 20.56
N ARG A 4 20.81 14.07 20.24
CA ARG A 4 20.25 12.91 20.93
C ARG A 4 20.37 11.69 20.03
N SER A 5 21.24 10.78 20.38
CA SER A 5 21.36 9.46 19.77
C SER A 5 20.29 8.55 20.32
N PHE A 6 19.58 7.84 19.46
CA PHE A 6 18.72 6.72 19.82
C PHE A 6 19.56 5.45 19.90
N GLY A 7 19.68 4.91 21.11
CA GLY A 7 20.35 3.64 21.37
C GLY A 7 19.49 2.45 20.95
N ILE A 8 20.09 1.59 20.14
CA ILE A 8 19.56 0.27 19.82
C ILE A 8 19.86 -0.64 21.02
N ILE A 9 18.82 -1.12 21.70
CA ILE A 9 18.95 -2.13 22.76
C ILE A 9 19.08 -3.49 22.06
N CYS A 10 20.31 -4.00 22.00
CA CYS A 10 20.60 -5.39 21.68
C CYS A 10 20.40 -6.24 22.93
N PHE A 11 19.35 -7.08 22.96
CA PHE A 11 19.23 -8.12 23.98
C PHE A 11 20.21 -9.25 23.67
N LEU A 12 21.34 -9.26 24.36
CA LEU A 12 22.26 -10.37 24.43
C LEU A 12 21.70 -11.39 25.41
N PHE A 13 21.19 -12.51 24.91
CA PHE A 13 20.96 -13.70 25.75
C PHE A 13 22.29 -14.39 26.00
N LEU A 14 22.85 -14.19 27.18
CA LEU A 14 23.95 -14.98 27.73
C LEU A 14 23.42 -16.39 28.05
N ILE A 15 23.76 -17.37 27.26
CA ILE A 15 23.59 -18.78 27.59
C ILE A 15 24.80 -19.19 28.40
N PHE A 16 24.60 -19.37 29.69
CA PHE A 16 25.56 -20.05 30.56
C PHE A 16 25.67 -21.52 30.13
N THR A 17 26.73 -21.89 29.45
CA THR A 17 27.11 -23.28 29.28
C THR A 17 27.94 -23.70 30.48
N MET A 18 27.31 -24.38 31.41
CA MET A 18 28.08 -25.18 32.38
C MET A 18 28.72 -26.34 31.65
N CYS A 19 30.01 -26.20 31.37
CA CYS A 19 30.87 -27.27 30.93
C CYS A 19 31.35 -28.04 32.20
N SER A 20 30.66 -29.12 32.52
CA SER A 20 31.21 -30.10 33.48
C SER A 20 32.24 -30.93 32.75
N SER A 21 33.50 -30.56 32.87
CA SER A 21 34.65 -31.36 32.51
C SER A 21 34.80 -32.50 33.53
N SER A 22 34.27 -33.69 33.20
CA SER A 22 34.69 -34.91 33.88
C SER A 22 36.07 -35.31 33.41
N VAL A 23 37.08 -34.97 34.19
CA VAL A 23 38.44 -35.47 34.06
C VAL A 23 38.42 -36.94 34.40
N TRP A 24 38.69 -37.82 33.42
CA TRP A 24 38.93 -39.23 33.69
C TRP A 24 40.42 -39.40 33.98
N ALA A 25 40.72 -39.53 35.25
CA ALA A 25 42.06 -40.00 35.70
C ALA A 25 42.24 -41.45 35.28
N ALA A 26 43.21 -41.67 34.39
CA ALA A 26 43.69 -43.01 34.08
C ALA A 26 44.66 -43.42 35.21
N SER A 27 44.22 -44.27 36.13
CA SER A 27 45.11 -44.92 37.07
C SER A 27 45.88 -46.04 36.38
N TYR A 28 47.19 -45.86 36.16
CA TYR A 28 48.11 -46.89 35.75
C TYR A 28 48.47 -47.74 36.97
N VAL A 29 47.98 -48.97 37.02
CA VAL A 29 48.52 -50.02 37.92
C VAL A 29 49.46 -50.90 37.08
N LYS A 30 50.76 -50.83 37.37
CA LYS A 30 51.78 -51.68 36.80
C LYS A 30 51.77 -52.98 37.60
N ALA A 31 51.12 -54.02 37.06
CA ALA A 31 51.25 -55.38 37.60
C ALA A 31 51.78 -56.28 36.47
N SER A 32 52.72 -57.12 36.84
CA SER A 32 53.49 -58.06 36.06
C SER A 32 52.64 -58.90 35.09
N ASN A 33 53.12 -58.94 33.86
CA ASN A 33 52.86 -59.90 32.78
C ASN A 33 51.50 -60.65 32.73
N THR A 34 50.44 -59.91 32.54
CA THR A 34 49.25 -60.34 31.76
C THR A 34 48.47 -59.10 31.37
N THR A 35 48.54 -58.71 30.12
CA THR A 35 47.79 -57.55 29.64
C THR A 35 46.33 -57.95 29.48
N VAL A 36 45.51 -57.80 30.55
CA VAL A 36 44.06 -57.82 30.43
C VAL A 36 43.65 -56.44 29.95
N SER A 37 43.48 -56.26 28.62
CA SER A 37 42.84 -55.09 28.08
C SER A 37 41.37 -55.16 28.42
N ILE A 38 40.96 -54.48 29.53
CA ILE A 38 39.55 -54.20 29.79
C ILE A 38 39.15 -53.12 28.78
N THR A 39 38.74 -53.56 27.58
CA THR A 39 38.03 -52.67 26.66
C THR A 39 36.67 -52.38 27.25
N SER A 40 36.55 -51.24 27.96
CA SER A 40 35.21 -50.71 28.35
C SER A 40 34.35 -50.66 27.09
N LYS A 41 33.25 -51.46 27.04
CA LYS A 41 32.36 -51.51 25.87
C LYS A 41 31.87 -50.11 25.60
N LYS A 42 32.36 -49.51 24.52
CA LYS A 42 31.93 -48.17 24.09
C LYS A 42 30.44 -48.16 23.90
N HIS A 43 29.74 -47.27 24.59
CA HIS A 43 28.28 -47.08 24.56
C HIS A 43 27.95 -45.65 24.09
N GLY A 44 26.94 -45.51 23.24
CA GLY A 44 26.54 -44.20 22.71
C GLY A 44 27.30 -43.84 21.42
N TRP A 45 27.38 -42.54 21.12
CA TRP A 45 28.08 -42.03 19.94
C TRP A 45 29.60 -42.02 20.17
N VAL A 46 30.29 -42.77 19.38
CA VAL A 46 31.77 -42.86 19.37
C VAL A 46 32.33 -42.24 18.11
N LYS A 47 33.27 -41.30 18.23
CA LYS A 47 33.96 -40.67 17.11
C LYS A 47 35.07 -41.60 16.60
N ARG A 48 35.13 -41.82 15.28
CA ARG A 48 36.21 -42.53 14.58
C ARG A 48 36.62 -41.69 13.36
N GLY A 49 37.78 -41.08 13.41
CA GLY A 49 38.22 -40.09 12.43
C GLY A 49 37.26 -38.91 12.38
N LYS A 50 36.72 -38.60 11.22
CA LYS A 50 35.73 -37.53 11.00
C LYS A 50 34.27 -37.96 11.23
N ASP A 51 34.02 -39.25 11.48
CA ASP A 51 32.68 -39.83 11.55
C ASP A 51 32.29 -40.25 12.96
N TYR A 52 30.98 -40.43 13.20
CA TYR A 52 30.43 -40.89 14.46
C TYR A 52 29.63 -42.18 14.24
N TYR A 53 29.76 -43.14 15.18
CA TYR A 53 29.12 -44.43 15.16
C TYR A 53 28.41 -44.68 16.47
N PHE A 54 27.23 -45.32 16.44
CA PHE A 54 26.46 -45.56 17.67
C PHE A 54 26.54 -47.01 18.11
N TYR A 55 26.94 -47.21 19.36
CA TYR A 55 27.00 -48.49 20.01
C TYR A 55 25.97 -48.61 21.15
N ASN A 56 25.26 -49.77 21.26
CA ASN A 56 24.36 -50.02 22.37
C ASN A 56 25.13 -50.37 23.66
N SER A 57 24.43 -50.62 24.75
CA SER A 57 25.02 -50.97 26.05
C SER A 57 25.83 -52.28 26.04
N LYS A 58 25.55 -53.17 25.09
CA LYS A 58 26.28 -54.41 24.86
C LYS A 58 27.49 -54.22 23.93
N GLY A 59 27.80 -52.99 23.50
CA GLY A 59 28.91 -52.67 22.58
C GLY A 59 28.63 -53.06 21.13
N LYS A 60 27.40 -53.38 20.75
CA LYS A 60 27.01 -53.69 19.37
C LYS A 60 26.75 -52.41 18.57
N LEU A 61 27.32 -52.31 17.37
CA LEU A 61 27.07 -51.24 16.44
C LEU A 61 25.60 -51.27 15.97
N LEU A 62 24.90 -50.13 16.08
CA LEU A 62 23.54 -49.98 15.62
C LEU A 62 23.44 -49.13 14.37
N TRP A 63 22.45 -49.45 13.53
CA TRP A 63 22.11 -48.69 12.33
C TRP A 63 20.62 -48.46 12.23
N GLY A 64 20.18 -47.50 11.37
CA GLY A 64 18.78 -47.11 11.22
C GLY A 64 18.39 -46.00 12.19
N LYS A 65 17.15 -46.06 12.68
CA LYS A 65 16.61 -45.08 13.61
C LYS A 65 17.14 -45.31 15.01
N ILE A 66 17.72 -44.27 15.61
CA ILE A 66 18.35 -44.34 16.94
C ILE A 66 17.69 -43.24 17.80
N THR A 67 17.29 -43.61 19.02
CA THR A 67 16.91 -42.67 20.08
C THR A 67 17.98 -42.72 21.17
N TYR A 68 18.57 -41.56 21.48
CA TYR A 68 19.60 -41.45 22.50
C TYR A 68 19.47 -40.12 23.24
N LYS A 69 19.43 -40.18 24.58
CA LYS A 69 19.23 -38.99 25.45
C LYS A 69 18.05 -38.11 25.00
N GLY A 70 16.90 -38.74 24.71
CA GLY A 70 15.68 -38.05 24.24
C GLY A 70 15.69 -37.49 22.82
N GLN A 71 16.85 -37.56 22.13
CA GLN A 71 17.01 -37.09 20.76
C GLN A 71 16.94 -38.22 19.75
N ARG A 72 16.45 -37.93 18.53
CA ARG A 72 16.38 -38.88 17.43
C ARG A 72 17.48 -38.64 16.43
N TYR A 73 18.10 -39.75 15.99
CA TYR A 73 19.19 -39.80 15.02
C TYR A 73 18.88 -40.85 13.99
N TYR A 74 19.69 -40.88 12.95
CA TYR A 74 19.73 -41.95 11.96
C TYR A 74 21.18 -42.32 11.68
N SER A 75 21.45 -43.59 11.54
CA SER A 75 22.73 -44.05 11.01
C SER A 75 22.55 -44.92 9.78
N THR A 76 23.53 -44.85 8.89
CA THR A 76 23.58 -45.64 7.66
C THR A 76 23.74 -47.13 8.00
N LYS A 77 23.60 -48.00 7.00
CA LYS A 77 23.82 -49.45 7.17
C LYS A 77 25.19 -49.81 7.75
N ASN A 78 26.23 -48.99 7.47
CA ASN A 78 27.57 -49.11 8.05
C ASN A 78 27.71 -48.50 9.44
N GLY A 79 26.60 -48.13 10.08
CA GLY A 79 26.57 -47.54 11.43
C GLY A 79 27.01 -46.06 11.50
N LYS A 80 27.39 -45.42 10.40
CA LYS A 80 27.82 -44.02 10.38
C LYS A 80 26.62 -43.07 10.62
N ARG A 81 26.79 -42.08 11.50
CA ARG A 81 25.79 -41.06 11.79
C ARG A 81 25.40 -40.28 10.52
N TYR A 82 24.10 -40.28 10.24
CA TYR A 82 23.56 -39.55 9.09
C TYR A 82 23.31 -38.08 9.43
N THR A 83 23.58 -37.21 8.46
CA THR A 83 23.28 -35.76 8.55
C THR A 83 22.73 -35.27 7.20
N GLY A 84 21.93 -34.20 7.28
CA GLY A 84 21.28 -33.63 6.09
C GLY A 84 19.88 -34.22 5.81
N TRP A 85 19.46 -34.15 4.56
CA TRP A 85 18.12 -34.60 4.13
C TRP A 85 18.08 -36.11 3.93
N LEU A 86 17.13 -36.78 4.54
CA LEU A 86 16.81 -38.20 4.32
C LEU A 86 15.41 -38.34 3.71
N LYS A 87 15.29 -39.08 2.60
CA LYS A 87 13.99 -39.52 2.04
C LYS A 87 13.80 -40.98 2.40
N SER A 88 12.72 -41.31 3.08
CA SER A 88 12.39 -42.67 3.50
C SER A 88 10.90 -42.88 3.55
N GLY A 89 10.36 -43.93 2.91
CA GLY A 89 8.91 -44.20 2.86
C GLY A 89 8.08 -43.04 2.31
N GLY A 90 8.54 -42.37 1.25
CA GLY A 90 7.87 -41.20 0.66
C GLY A 90 7.94 -39.94 1.52
N LYS A 91 8.49 -40.00 2.72
CA LYS A 91 8.60 -38.88 3.66
C LYS A 91 10.01 -38.29 3.66
N ARG A 92 10.11 -37.01 4.00
CA ARG A 92 11.41 -36.30 4.08
C ARG A 92 11.69 -35.93 5.52
N TYR A 93 12.94 -36.16 5.94
CA TYR A 93 13.46 -35.85 7.27
C TYR A 93 14.71 -35.03 7.13
N TYR A 94 15.06 -34.26 8.15
CA TYR A 94 16.33 -33.52 8.16
C TYR A 94 17.07 -33.79 9.49
N TYR A 95 18.30 -34.16 9.37
CA TYR A 95 19.22 -34.36 10.47
C TYR A 95 20.26 -33.24 10.47
N ASN A 96 20.41 -32.57 11.58
CA ASN A 96 21.30 -31.43 11.71
C ASN A 96 22.72 -31.80 11.27
N ARG A 97 23.32 -30.99 10.40
CA ARG A 97 24.66 -31.29 9.83
C ARG A 97 25.76 -31.31 10.87
N LYS A 98 25.65 -30.55 11.97
CA LYS A 98 26.65 -30.45 13.03
C LYS A 98 26.58 -31.63 13.99
N ASN A 99 25.38 -31.98 14.49
CA ASN A 99 25.19 -32.91 15.60
C ASN A 99 24.34 -34.15 15.23
N GLY A 100 23.80 -34.26 14.03
CA GLY A 100 22.96 -35.38 13.60
C GLY A 100 21.58 -35.48 14.23
N ILE A 101 21.16 -34.52 15.04
CA ILE A 101 19.82 -34.53 15.68
C ILE A 101 18.74 -34.28 14.65
N MET A 102 17.69 -35.10 14.66
CA MET A 102 16.55 -34.97 13.76
C MET A 102 15.72 -33.71 14.10
N PHE A 103 15.38 -32.93 13.09
CA PHE A 103 14.47 -31.78 13.29
C PHE A 103 13.05 -32.27 13.53
N ARG A 104 12.43 -31.79 14.60
CA ARG A 104 11.07 -32.16 15.02
C ARG A 104 10.37 -30.94 15.62
N ASN A 105 9.06 -30.80 15.32
CA ASN A 105 8.21 -29.72 15.84
C ASN A 105 8.86 -28.33 15.75
N ARG A 106 9.50 -28.04 14.63
CA ARG A 106 10.27 -26.78 14.44
C ARG A 106 10.37 -26.35 13.01
N TRP A 107 10.59 -25.06 12.86
CA TRP A 107 11.02 -24.45 11.60
C TRP A 107 12.49 -24.72 11.31
N ALA A 108 12.79 -24.81 10.03
CA ALA A 108 14.16 -24.75 9.51
C ALA A 108 14.20 -23.71 8.39
N THR A 109 14.86 -22.60 8.65
CA THR A 109 15.01 -21.50 7.68
C THR A 109 16.42 -21.53 7.12
N GLY A 110 16.54 -21.71 5.82
CA GLY A 110 17.79 -21.55 5.09
C GLY A 110 17.82 -20.21 4.35
N THR A 111 18.90 -19.91 3.65
CA THR A 111 19.06 -18.68 2.87
C THR A 111 18.01 -18.54 1.76
N LYS A 112 17.57 -19.63 1.18
CA LYS A 112 16.65 -19.63 0.02
C LYS A 112 15.27 -20.19 0.33
N TYR A 113 15.14 -21.18 1.24
CA TYR A 113 13.88 -21.87 1.51
C TYR A 113 13.69 -22.14 2.99
N SER A 114 12.41 -22.10 3.43
CA SER A 114 11.98 -22.49 4.77
C SER A 114 11.18 -23.79 4.74
N TYR A 115 11.25 -24.55 5.81
CA TYR A 115 10.58 -25.83 6.00
C TYR A 115 10.01 -25.91 7.41
N TYR A 116 8.99 -26.74 7.61
CA TYR A 116 8.50 -27.08 8.94
C TYR A 116 8.49 -28.60 9.13
N PHE A 117 8.97 -29.07 10.27
CA PHE A 117 9.00 -30.47 10.66
C PHE A 117 7.99 -30.72 11.76
N ASN A 118 7.07 -31.69 11.56
CA ASN A 118 6.08 -32.06 12.55
C ASN A 118 6.67 -32.77 13.77
N LYS A 119 5.84 -33.13 14.75
CA LYS A 119 6.25 -33.87 15.97
C LYS A 119 6.97 -35.18 15.64
N SER A 120 6.65 -35.82 14.53
CA SER A 120 7.33 -37.06 14.07
C SER A 120 8.63 -36.82 13.32
N GLY A 121 8.97 -35.55 13.02
CA GLY A 121 10.17 -35.15 12.28
C GLY A 121 9.99 -35.19 10.75
N VAL A 122 8.77 -35.38 10.28
CA VAL A 122 8.47 -35.34 8.84
C VAL A 122 8.36 -33.88 8.39
N ALA A 123 9.09 -33.50 7.36
CA ALA A 123 8.90 -32.23 6.69
C ALA A 123 7.50 -32.21 6.05
N ILE A 124 6.64 -31.26 6.44
CA ILE A 124 5.30 -31.18 5.89
C ILE A 124 5.35 -30.79 4.42
N ALA A 125 4.45 -31.36 3.62
CA ALA A 125 4.36 -31.13 2.19
C ALA A 125 2.91 -31.18 1.74
N ASN A 126 2.57 -30.40 0.72
CA ASN A 126 1.24 -30.29 0.13
C ASN A 126 0.15 -30.06 1.19
N ARG A 127 0.40 -29.15 2.13
CA ARG A 127 -0.43 -28.97 3.34
C ARG A 127 -0.37 -27.56 3.89
N TRP A 128 -1.49 -27.13 4.42
CA TRP A 128 -1.61 -25.93 5.24
C TRP A 128 -1.06 -26.13 6.65
N LEU A 129 -0.51 -25.08 7.22
CA LEU A 129 -0.06 -24.98 8.60
C LEU A 129 -0.59 -23.67 9.21
N SER A 130 -1.29 -23.75 10.34
CA SER A 130 -1.56 -22.61 11.21
C SER A 130 -0.49 -22.57 12.31
N TYR A 131 0.22 -21.47 12.44
CA TYR A 131 1.28 -21.31 13.41
C TYR A 131 1.43 -19.84 13.80
N GLY A 132 1.43 -19.53 15.11
CA GLY A 132 1.57 -18.16 15.61
C GLY A 132 0.51 -17.18 15.05
N GLY A 133 -0.77 -17.60 14.98
CA GLY A 133 -1.85 -16.78 14.47
C GLY A 133 -1.83 -16.53 12.95
N LYS A 134 -0.87 -17.12 12.24
CA LYS A 134 -0.73 -16.98 10.79
C LYS A 134 -0.91 -18.32 10.08
N ARG A 135 -1.28 -18.26 8.80
CA ARG A 135 -1.43 -19.46 7.95
C ARG A 135 -0.30 -19.51 6.94
N TYR A 136 0.20 -20.72 6.70
CA TYR A 136 1.28 -21.03 5.76
C TYR A 136 0.87 -22.21 4.90
N TYR A 137 1.50 -22.36 3.74
CA TYR A 137 1.34 -23.56 2.91
C TYR A 137 2.70 -24.13 2.55
N PHE A 138 2.82 -25.44 2.51
CA PHE A 138 4.03 -26.12 2.09
C PHE A 138 3.79 -26.88 0.79
N LEU A 139 4.59 -26.55 -0.19
CA LEU A 139 4.53 -27.14 -1.55
C LEU A 139 4.81 -28.65 -1.51
N PRO A 140 4.53 -29.42 -2.59
CA PRO A 140 4.82 -30.85 -2.66
C PRO A 140 6.28 -31.20 -2.35
N ASN A 141 7.23 -30.30 -2.64
CA ASN A 141 8.64 -30.46 -2.31
C ASN A 141 9.02 -30.06 -0.87
N SER A 142 8.02 -29.86 0.00
CA SER A 142 8.15 -29.41 1.39
C SER A 142 8.67 -27.99 1.59
N ARG A 143 8.84 -27.18 0.54
CA ARG A 143 9.24 -25.79 0.68
C ARG A 143 8.04 -24.93 1.10
N MET A 144 8.25 -23.99 2.00
CA MET A 144 7.22 -22.98 2.33
C MET A 144 6.88 -22.16 1.08
N ALA A 145 5.60 -21.98 0.83
CA ALA A 145 5.07 -21.17 -0.26
C ALA A 145 5.37 -19.68 -0.02
N THR A 146 5.73 -18.95 -1.07
CA THR A 146 5.89 -17.49 -1.08
C THR A 146 5.36 -16.93 -2.41
N GLY A 147 4.92 -15.67 -2.41
CA GLY A 147 4.33 -15.06 -3.61
C GLY A 147 3.01 -15.73 -4.02
N TRP A 148 2.64 -15.58 -5.30
CA TRP A 148 1.43 -16.19 -5.84
C TRP A 148 1.59 -17.71 -6.02
N GLN A 149 0.65 -18.47 -5.46
CA GLN A 149 0.58 -19.93 -5.60
C GLN A 149 -0.84 -20.36 -6.00
N LYS A 150 -0.92 -21.32 -6.92
CA LYS A 150 -2.18 -22.04 -7.21
C LYS A 150 -2.25 -23.26 -6.30
N ILE A 151 -3.29 -23.36 -5.50
CA ILE A 151 -3.54 -24.49 -4.57
C ILE A 151 -4.97 -24.96 -4.79
N GLY A 152 -5.12 -26.14 -5.36
CA GLY A 152 -6.38 -26.59 -5.90
C GLY A 152 -6.85 -25.67 -7.03
N GLU A 153 -8.09 -25.22 -6.98
CA GLU A 153 -8.69 -24.31 -7.98
C GLU A 153 -8.40 -22.84 -7.73
N TYR A 154 -7.93 -22.48 -6.52
CA TYR A 154 -7.79 -21.09 -6.10
C TYR A 154 -6.34 -20.62 -6.16
N ARG A 155 -6.17 -19.29 -6.33
CA ARG A 155 -4.88 -18.62 -6.19
C ARG A 155 -4.82 -17.92 -4.84
N TYR A 156 -3.64 -18.03 -4.18
CA TYR A 156 -3.32 -17.43 -2.88
C TYR A 156 -2.04 -16.63 -2.99
N TYR A 157 -1.90 -15.62 -2.16
CA TYR A 157 -0.63 -14.88 -2.07
C TYR A 157 -0.04 -15.02 -0.68
N PHE A 158 1.23 -15.41 -0.66
CA PHE A 158 2.02 -15.53 0.55
C PHE A 158 3.09 -14.46 0.57
N ASP A 159 3.28 -13.83 1.72
CA ASP A 159 4.34 -12.84 1.91
C ASP A 159 5.69 -13.39 1.44
N LYS A 160 6.42 -12.63 0.64
CA LYS A 160 7.68 -13.09 0.03
C LYS A 160 8.78 -13.37 1.05
N LYS A 161 8.78 -12.68 2.19
CA LYS A 161 9.80 -12.77 3.22
C LYS A 161 9.42 -13.77 4.31
N THR A 162 8.19 -13.71 4.81
CA THR A 162 7.72 -14.50 5.95
C THR A 162 6.96 -15.75 5.55
N GLY A 163 6.42 -15.84 4.33
CA GLY A 163 5.55 -16.91 3.88
C GLY A 163 4.14 -16.91 4.47
N ALA A 164 3.76 -15.87 5.23
CA ALA A 164 2.42 -15.75 5.79
C ALA A 164 1.37 -15.49 4.70
N LEU A 165 0.21 -16.14 4.78
CA LEU A 165 -0.91 -15.93 3.89
C LEU A 165 -1.44 -14.51 4.04
N TYR A 166 -1.69 -13.81 2.93
CA TYR A 166 -2.41 -12.55 2.88
C TYR A 166 -3.92 -12.80 2.82
N THR A 167 -4.68 -12.01 3.60
CA THR A 167 -6.15 -12.05 3.64
C THR A 167 -6.70 -10.63 3.69
N ASN A 168 -7.90 -10.42 3.10
CA ASN A 168 -8.62 -9.13 3.07
C ASN A 168 -7.75 -7.96 2.61
N VAL A 169 -6.95 -8.15 1.55
CA VAL A 169 -6.01 -7.14 1.08
C VAL A 169 -5.80 -7.18 -0.44
N TRP A 170 -5.45 -6.05 -1.00
CA TRP A 170 -5.00 -5.93 -2.38
C TRP A 170 -3.54 -6.36 -2.53
N VAL A 171 -3.26 -7.24 -3.49
CA VAL A 171 -1.92 -7.65 -3.90
C VAL A 171 -1.71 -7.25 -5.36
N GLY A 172 -1.13 -6.07 -5.55
CA GLY A 172 -1.14 -5.42 -6.86
C GLY A 172 -2.58 -5.15 -7.30
N LYS A 173 -2.94 -5.60 -8.49
CA LYS A 173 -4.30 -5.41 -9.04
C LYS A 173 -5.33 -6.47 -8.60
N TYR A 174 -4.99 -7.41 -7.74
CA TYR A 174 -5.88 -8.51 -7.35
C TYR A 174 -6.23 -8.45 -5.87
N TYR A 175 -7.50 -8.62 -5.56
CA TYR A 175 -7.97 -8.75 -4.17
C TYR A 175 -7.93 -10.20 -3.71
N VAL A 176 -7.45 -10.43 -2.49
CA VAL A 176 -7.57 -11.69 -1.77
C VAL A 176 -8.54 -11.51 -0.60
N ASN A 177 -9.53 -12.41 -0.49
CA ASN A 177 -10.58 -12.33 0.53
C ASN A 177 -10.11 -12.80 1.92
N ASP A 178 -11.04 -12.94 2.85
CA ASP A 178 -10.81 -13.42 4.22
C ASP A 178 -10.17 -14.82 4.30
N SER A 179 -10.51 -15.68 3.37
CA SER A 179 -9.90 -17.02 3.23
C SER A 179 -8.54 -16.99 2.53
N GLY A 180 -8.08 -15.82 2.06
CA GLY A 180 -6.86 -15.62 1.30
C GLY A 180 -6.97 -16.01 -0.18
N ARG A 181 -8.17 -16.34 -0.67
CA ARG A 181 -8.41 -16.70 -2.08
C ARG A 181 -8.42 -15.43 -2.93
N ARG A 182 -7.70 -15.45 -4.05
CA ARG A 182 -7.83 -14.40 -5.06
C ARG A 182 -9.28 -14.40 -5.57
N THR A 183 -9.92 -13.24 -5.51
CA THR A 183 -11.24 -13.02 -6.10
C THR A 183 -11.13 -12.66 -7.59
N GLY A 184 -12.25 -12.59 -8.29
CA GLY A 184 -12.33 -12.02 -9.64
C GLY A 184 -12.20 -10.49 -9.66
N GLN A 185 -12.23 -9.85 -8.49
CA GLN A 185 -12.11 -8.39 -8.39
C GLN A 185 -10.73 -7.95 -8.84
N THR A 186 -10.69 -6.93 -9.68
CA THR A 186 -9.49 -6.23 -10.07
C THR A 186 -9.51 -4.83 -9.47
N ARG A 187 -8.37 -4.37 -8.98
CA ARG A 187 -8.24 -3.02 -8.45
C ARG A 187 -8.54 -2.02 -9.55
N PRO A 188 -9.48 -1.08 -9.35
CA PRO A 188 -9.85 -0.13 -10.38
C PRO A 188 -8.75 0.90 -10.66
N ASP A 189 -7.90 1.20 -9.67
CA ASP A 189 -6.78 2.12 -9.82
C ASP A 189 -5.47 1.39 -10.15
N VAL A 190 -4.72 1.91 -11.10
CA VAL A 190 -3.42 1.39 -11.52
C VAL A 190 -2.43 2.55 -11.62
N LYS A 191 -1.33 2.47 -10.86
CA LYS A 191 -0.15 3.29 -11.12
C LYS A 191 0.56 2.71 -12.34
N VAL A 192 0.47 3.42 -13.47
CA VAL A 192 1.12 3.01 -14.73
C VAL A 192 2.62 3.29 -14.67
N ASN A 193 2.98 4.49 -14.18
CA ASN A 193 4.34 4.94 -13.84
C ASN A 193 4.25 6.16 -12.91
N ASP A 194 5.36 6.79 -12.58
CA ASP A 194 5.39 7.95 -11.67
C ASP A 194 4.64 9.18 -12.20
N ASN A 195 4.40 9.24 -13.50
CA ASN A 195 3.72 10.34 -14.18
C ASN A 195 2.32 9.97 -14.69
N ARG A 196 1.82 8.76 -14.42
CA ARG A 196 0.50 8.32 -14.89
C ARG A 196 -0.17 7.33 -13.97
N TYR A 197 -1.43 7.63 -13.65
CA TYR A 197 -2.34 6.78 -12.89
C TYR A 197 -3.64 6.62 -13.66
N THR A 198 -4.28 5.47 -13.57
CA THR A 198 -5.59 5.22 -14.16
C THR A 198 -6.51 4.59 -13.13
N TYR A 199 -7.77 5.02 -13.14
CA TYR A 199 -8.87 4.38 -12.40
C TYR A 199 -9.92 3.95 -13.42
N LYS A 200 -10.34 2.71 -13.36
CA LYS A 200 -11.33 2.16 -14.29
C LYS A 200 -12.32 1.25 -13.57
N SER A 201 -13.56 1.70 -13.49
CA SER A 201 -14.69 0.93 -12.99
C SER A 201 -15.81 0.85 -14.04
N SER A 202 -16.95 0.31 -13.68
CA SER A 202 -18.13 0.27 -14.55
C SER A 202 -18.79 1.64 -14.75
N SER A 203 -18.52 2.60 -13.87
CA SER A 203 -19.18 3.92 -13.84
C SER A 203 -18.23 5.11 -13.92
N LEU A 204 -16.95 4.95 -13.56
CA LEU A 204 -15.96 6.01 -13.48
C LEU A 204 -14.66 5.59 -14.16
N ASN A 205 -14.18 6.42 -15.11
CA ASN A 205 -12.86 6.27 -15.70
C ASN A 205 -12.05 7.55 -15.48
N ILE A 206 -10.82 7.42 -15.01
CA ILE A 206 -9.86 8.51 -14.81
C ILE A 206 -8.56 8.15 -15.50
N ASP A 207 -8.01 9.05 -16.29
CA ASP A 207 -6.62 9.02 -16.79
C ASP A 207 -5.92 10.27 -16.24
N LEU A 208 -5.18 10.09 -15.15
CA LEU A 208 -4.44 11.15 -14.47
C LEU A 208 -2.99 11.13 -14.91
N ARG A 209 -2.50 12.26 -15.42
CA ARG A 209 -1.15 12.39 -15.96
C ARG A 209 -0.43 13.60 -15.38
N ARG A 210 0.85 13.44 -15.04
CA ARG A 210 1.78 14.54 -14.81
C ARG A 210 2.38 14.96 -16.13
N LYS A 211 2.24 16.23 -16.47
CA LYS A 211 2.74 16.85 -17.70
C LYS A 211 3.54 18.11 -17.37
N PHE A 212 4.12 18.71 -18.41
CA PHE A 212 4.95 19.92 -18.29
C PHE A 212 4.55 20.91 -19.38
N THR A 213 4.53 22.19 -19.01
CA THR A 213 4.42 23.33 -19.93
C THR A 213 5.44 24.39 -19.46
N HIS A 214 6.31 24.89 -20.34
CA HIS A 214 7.39 25.82 -20.00
C HIS A 214 8.24 25.34 -18.79
N ASN A 215 8.53 24.04 -18.70
CA ASN A 215 9.19 23.37 -17.58
C ASN A 215 8.41 23.41 -16.24
N VAL A 216 7.16 23.89 -16.25
CA VAL A 216 6.29 23.87 -15.07
C VAL A 216 5.51 22.55 -15.07
N PRO A 217 5.68 21.71 -14.03
CA PRO A 217 4.93 20.48 -13.88
C PRO A 217 3.49 20.77 -13.43
N TYR A 218 2.55 19.96 -13.94
CA TYR A 218 1.16 19.96 -13.52
C TYR A 218 0.55 18.57 -13.64
N TRP A 219 -0.45 18.30 -12.82
CA TRP A 219 -1.30 17.13 -12.96
C TRP A 219 -2.55 17.50 -13.72
N VAL A 220 -2.94 16.64 -14.67
CA VAL A 220 -4.18 16.77 -15.41
C VAL A 220 -4.90 15.44 -15.47
N ALA A 221 -6.19 15.42 -15.13
CA ALA A 221 -7.04 14.25 -15.12
C ALA A 221 -8.16 14.38 -16.15
N LEU A 222 -8.23 13.45 -17.12
CA LEU A 222 -9.43 13.26 -17.94
C LEU A 222 -10.35 12.28 -17.19
N ILE A 223 -11.57 12.74 -16.89
CA ILE A 223 -12.55 12.04 -16.07
C ILE A 223 -13.81 11.79 -16.89
N LYS A 224 -14.23 10.52 -16.95
CA LYS A 224 -15.46 10.10 -17.61
C LYS A 224 -16.36 9.43 -16.59
N ILE A 225 -17.55 9.97 -16.38
CA ILE A 225 -18.58 9.44 -15.50
C ILE A 225 -19.79 8.93 -16.29
N LYS A 226 -20.47 7.92 -15.76
CA LYS A 226 -21.67 7.36 -16.37
C LYS A 226 -22.92 8.14 -15.94
N ASN A 227 -22.90 8.71 -14.73
CA ASN A 227 -24.01 9.43 -14.13
C ASN A 227 -23.53 10.76 -13.55
N SER A 228 -24.24 11.84 -13.84
CA SER A 228 -23.94 13.20 -13.34
C SER A 228 -23.89 13.29 -11.82
N ARG A 229 -24.60 12.40 -11.10
CA ARG A 229 -24.55 12.31 -9.62
C ARG A 229 -23.17 11.94 -9.07
N GLN A 230 -22.23 11.49 -9.91
CA GLN A 230 -20.86 11.18 -9.54
C GLN A 230 -19.97 12.43 -9.44
N LEU A 231 -20.36 13.54 -10.07
CA LEU A 231 -19.79 14.87 -9.86
C LEU A 231 -20.43 15.47 -8.61
N LYS A 232 -19.66 15.67 -7.56
CA LYS A 232 -20.09 16.06 -6.22
C LYS A 232 -19.41 17.32 -5.75
N SER A 233 -20.06 17.95 -4.77
CA SER A 233 -19.48 19.03 -3.97
C SER A 233 -19.58 18.74 -2.49
N ALA A 234 -18.75 19.39 -1.68
CA ALA A 234 -18.86 19.40 -0.24
C ALA A 234 -18.45 20.76 0.32
N LEU A 235 -19.11 21.19 1.38
CA LEU A 235 -18.61 22.23 2.28
C LEU A 235 -17.61 21.60 3.27
N SER A 236 -16.70 22.42 3.77
CA SER A 236 -15.79 22.04 4.82
C SER A 236 -16.56 21.56 6.05
N TYR A 237 -16.33 20.32 6.47
CA TYR A 237 -17.05 19.61 7.53
C TYR A 237 -18.59 19.69 7.40
N GLY A 238 -19.09 19.84 6.15
CA GLY A 238 -20.52 19.98 5.87
C GLY A 238 -21.15 21.31 6.34
N SER A 239 -20.36 22.31 6.73
CA SER A 239 -20.84 23.56 7.34
C SER A 239 -20.39 24.79 6.56
N TYR A 240 -21.33 25.73 6.34
CA TYR A 240 -21.04 27.03 5.74
C TYR A 240 -20.55 28.01 6.83
N GLY A 241 -19.42 28.67 6.57
CA GLY A 241 -18.80 29.60 7.53
C GLY A 241 -18.09 28.97 8.73
N GLY A 242 -18.08 27.63 8.81
CA GLY A 242 -17.40 26.89 9.88
C GLY A 242 -15.89 26.77 9.71
N ALA A 243 -15.30 25.82 10.44
CA ALA A 243 -13.89 25.48 10.33
C ALA A 243 -13.51 25.05 8.91
N ARG A 244 -12.24 25.22 8.53
CA ARG A 244 -11.73 24.82 7.21
C ARG A 244 -11.17 23.40 7.28
N GLN A 245 -11.31 22.69 6.19
CA GLN A 245 -10.87 21.30 6.05
C GLN A 245 -9.86 21.17 4.90
N THR A 246 -8.92 20.25 5.00
CA THR A 246 -8.01 19.92 3.89
C THR A 246 -8.81 19.30 2.74
N THR A 247 -8.39 19.52 1.50
CA THR A 247 -9.00 18.91 0.31
C THR A 247 -8.96 17.39 0.40
N SER A 248 -7.81 16.83 0.81
CA SER A 248 -7.66 15.38 0.99
C SER A 248 -8.61 14.81 2.03
N GLY A 249 -8.77 15.49 3.18
CA GLY A 249 -9.68 15.08 4.24
C GLY A 249 -11.16 15.17 3.81
N ALA A 250 -11.54 16.24 3.10
CA ALA A 250 -12.91 16.42 2.62
C ALA A 250 -13.27 15.42 1.53
N VAL A 251 -12.42 15.28 0.51
CA VAL A 251 -12.69 14.39 -0.63
C VAL A 251 -12.71 12.93 -0.17
N SER A 252 -11.73 12.48 0.63
CA SER A 252 -11.70 11.10 1.15
C SER A 252 -12.86 10.82 2.10
N GLY A 253 -13.17 11.74 3.02
CA GLY A 253 -14.25 11.60 3.99
C GLY A 253 -15.64 11.51 3.35
N ASN A 254 -15.81 12.04 2.13
CA ASN A 254 -17.03 11.95 1.33
C ASN A 254 -16.99 10.85 0.24
N GLY A 255 -16.03 9.91 0.32
CA GLY A 255 -15.92 8.79 -0.62
C GLY A 255 -15.47 9.19 -2.03
N GLY A 256 -14.83 10.35 -2.16
CA GLY A 256 -14.27 10.83 -3.42
C GLY A 256 -13.05 10.02 -3.87
N ILE A 257 -13.01 9.70 -5.15
CA ILE A 257 -11.84 9.04 -5.79
C ILE A 257 -10.82 10.08 -6.25
N ILE A 258 -11.29 11.20 -6.82
CA ILE A 258 -10.48 12.33 -7.24
C ILE A 258 -11.22 13.62 -6.92
N GLY A 259 -10.50 14.65 -6.49
CA GLY A 259 -11.09 15.95 -6.22
C GLY A 259 -10.06 17.04 -5.99
N VAL A 260 -10.57 18.27 -5.97
CA VAL A 260 -9.77 19.48 -5.83
C VAL A 260 -10.48 20.46 -4.87
N ASN A 261 -9.71 21.45 -4.40
CA ASN A 261 -10.27 22.63 -3.71
C ASN A 261 -11.18 23.44 -4.64
N GLY A 262 -12.08 24.21 -4.07
CA GLY A 262 -13.13 24.94 -4.80
C GLY A 262 -12.92 26.44 -4.87
N SER A 263 -13.84 27.18 -4.21
CA SER A 263 -14.03 28.62 -4.28
C SER A 263 -13.02 29.44 -3.48
N ALA A 264 -12.99 30.76 -3.72
CA ALA A 264 -12.45 31.73 -2.76
C ALA A 264 -13.18 31.61 -1.41
N PHE A 265 -12.43 31.82 -0.32
CA PHE A 265 -12.99 31.71 1.02
C PHE A 265 -12.36 32.72 1.99
N SER A 266 -13.05 33.04 3.09
CA SER A 266 -12.53 33.86 4.18
C SER A 266 -11.73 33.01 5.17
N TYR A 267 -10.60 33.53 5.63
CA TYR A 267 -9.84 32.92 6.74
C TYR A 267 -10.44 33.21 8.11
N GLN A 268 -11.31 34.24 8.23
CA GLN A 268 -11.92 34.64 9.49
C GLN A 268 -13.07 33.67 9.86
N THR A 269 -13.04 33.15 11.07
CA THR A 269 -14.15 32.36 11.62
C THR A 269 -15.40 33.20 11.71
N GLY A 270 -16.54 32.59 11.40
CA GLY A 270 -17.85 33.27 11.42
C GLY A 270 -18.13 34.18 10.21
N ARG A 271 -17.18 34.31 9.26
CA ARG A 271 -17.41 34.98 7.99
C ARG A 271 -17.95 34.02 6.94
N PRO A 272 -18.76 34.50 5.99
CA PRO A 272 -19.26 33.69 4.88
C PRO A 272 -18.13 32.95 4.17
N SER A 273 -18.31 31.66 3.96
CA SER A 273 -17.25 30.83 3.33
C SER A 273 -17.81 29.49 2.86
N PRO A 274 -17.81 29.21 1.57
CA PRO A 274 -17.20 30.01 0.47
C PRO A 274 -17.78 31.40 0.31
N LEU A 275 -17.04 32.29 -0.35
CA LEU A 275 -17.49 33.68 -0.63
C LEU A 275 -18.52 33.70 -1.77
N GLY A 276 -19.48 34.63 -1.73
CA GLY A 276 -20.41 34.93 -2.82
C GLY A 276 -21.61 33.98 -2.91
N MET A 277 -21.96 33.64 -4.17
CA MET A 277 -23.05 32.71 -4.47
C MET A 277 -22.62 31.29 -4.09
N CYS A 278 -23.20 30.75 -3.04
CA CYS A 278 -22.87 29.40 -2.56
C CYS A 278 -24.13 28.52 -2.54
N ILE A 279 -24.25 27.68 -3.57
CA ILE A 279 -25.22 26.58 -3.65
C ILE A 279 -24.45 25.28 -3.55
N LYS A 280 -24.87 24.37 -2.66
CA LYS A 280 -24.30 23.02 -2.55
C LYS A 280 -25.40 21.98 -2.42
N ASN A 281 -25.40 21.01 -3.32
CA ASN A 281 -26.43 19.96 -3.39
C ASN A 281 -27.86 20.52 -3.45
N GLY A 282 -28.09 21.66 -4.13
CA GLY A 282 -29.38 22.30 -4.26
C GLY A 282 -29.84 23.14 -3.04
N VAL A 283 -28.92 23.39 -2.10
CA VAL A 283 -29.22 24.25 -0.93
C VAL A 283 -28.42 25.55 -1.07
N ILE A 284 -29.10 26.69 -0.90
CA ILE A 284 -28.48 28.03 -0.92
C ILE A 284 -27.93 28.32 0.49
N TYR A 285 -26.62 28.58 0.56
CA TYR A 285 -25.92 29.00 1.77
C TYR A 285 -25.45 30.43 1.72
N GLY A 286 -25.01 30.91 0.54
CA GLY A 286 -24.62 32.28 0.28
C GLY A 286 -25.33 32.78 -0.97
N ASN A 287 -25.93 34.01 -0.90
CA ASN A 287 -26.73 34.59 -1.97
C ASN A 287 -26.38 36.08 -2.14
N TYR A 288 -25.10 36.37 -2.36
CA TYR A 288 -24.63 37.76 -2.54
C TYR A 288 -23.55 37.80 -3.63
N GLU A 289 -23.45 38.96 -4.25
CA GLU A 289 -22.48 39.21 -5.31
C GLU A 289 -21.06 39.49 -4.77
N THR A 290 -20.09 39.12 -5.54
CA THR A 290 -18.66 39.44 -5.34
C THR A 290 -18.05 39.86 -6.67
N SER A 291 -16.81 40.30 -6.65
CA SER A 291 -16.04 40.55 -7.87
C SER A 291 -15.64 39.27 -8.61
N TYR A 292 -15.86 38.09 -7.97
CA TYR A 292 -15.55 36.80 -8.58
C TYR A 292 -16.64 36.39 -9.57
N SER A 293 -16.24 35.79 -10.68
CA SER A 293 -17.19 35.12 -11.57
C SER A 293 -17.73 33.85 -10.90
N VAL A 294 -18.91 33.43 -11.31
CA VAL A 294 -19.59 32.23 -10.80
C VAL A 294 -19.53 31.11 -11.83
N MET A 295 -19.08 29.95 -11.42
CA MET A 295 -19.27 28.70 -12.13
C MET A 295 -20.44 27.94 -11.50
N ALA A 296 -21.40 27.53 -12.30
CA ALA A 296 -22.54 26.72 -11.87
C ALA A 296 -22.49 25.32 -12.46
N VAL A 297 -22.92 24.34 -11.66
CA VAL A 297 -23.05 22.93 -12.04
C VAL A 297 -24.49 22.51 -11.92
N LYS A 298 -25.10 22.03 -13.00
CA LYS A 298 -26.49 21.55 -13.03
C LYS A 298 -26.59 20.07 -12.61
N TYR A 299 -27.80 19.62 -12.30
CA TYR A 299 -28.08 18.21 -11.98
C TYR A 299 -27.76 17.26 -13.13
N ASP A 300 -27.83 17.70 -14.38
CA ASP A 300 -27.46 16.91 -15.55
C ASP A 300 -25.95 16.81 -15.77
N GLY A 301 -25.14 17.54 -14.98
CA GLY A 301 -23.69 17.59 -15.06
C GLY A 301 -23.15 18.70 -15.97
N THR A 302 -24.01 19.55 -16.53
CA THR A 302 -23.58 20.74 -17.30
C THR A 302 -22.87 21.71 -16.36
N ILE A 303 -21.72 22.21 -16.82
CA ILE A 303 -20.98 23.30 -16.15
C ILE A 303 -21.06 24.52 -17.05
N TYR A 304 -21.45 25.67 -16.46
CA TYR A 304 -21.59 26.92 -17.20
C TYR A 304 -21.40 28.13 -16.28
N THR A 305 -21.34 29.33 -16.86
CA THR A 305 -21.39 30.58 -16.13
C THR A 305 -22.80 31.17 -16.25
N PRO A 306 -23.55 31.37 -15.13
CA PRO A 306 -24.85 32.00 -15.18
C PRO A 306 -24.74 33.46 -15.53
N LYS A 307 -25.89 34.06 -15.94
CA LYS A 307 -25.99 35.50 -16.15
C LYS A 307 -25.68 36.22 -14.82
N GLN A 308 -24.91 37.29 -14.89
CA GLN A 308 -24.60 38.10 -13.71
C GLN A 308 -25.89 38.68 -13.08
N GLY A 309 -25.91 38.78 -11.76
CA GLY A 309 -27.06 39.31 -11.00
C GLY A 309 -28.17 38.32 -10.70
N LEU A 310 -28.10 37.08 -11.18
CA LEU A 310 -29.06 36.04 -10.83
C LEU A 310 -28.93 35.66 -9.34
N LYS A 311 -30.11 35.61 -8.66
CA LYS A 311 -30.20 35.11 -7.28
C LYS A 311 -30.18 33.58 -7.24
N GLY A 312 -29.88 33.04 -6.06
CA GLY A 312 -29.77 31.61 -5.85
C GLY A 312 -31.05 30.85 -6.21
N GLU A 313 -32.23 31.42 -5.94
CA GLU A 313 -33.52 30.82 -6.25
C GLU A 313 -33.68 30.61 -7.77
N ALA A 314 -33.38 31.65 -8.56
CA ALA A 314 -33.43 31.55 -10.02
C ALA A 314 -32.43 30.51 -10.57
N LEU A 315 -31.27 30.37 -9.94
CA LEU A 315 -30.31 29.32 -10.29
C LEU A 315 -30.83 27.92 -9.98
N LEU A 316 -31.55 27.75 -8.86
CA LEU A 316 -32.18 26.46 -8.55
C LEU A 316 -33.28 26.12 -9.58
N GLU A 317 -34.07 27.10 -10.04
CA GLU A 317 -35.06 26.91 -11.11
C GLU A 317 -34.41 26.50 -12.42
N GLU A 318 -33.21 27.01 -12.73
CA GLU A 318 -32.39 26.55 -13.88
C GLU A 318 -31.80 25.12 -13.72
N GLY A 319 -32.01 24.47 -12.57
CA GLY A 319 -31.49 23.16 -12.25
C GLY A 319 -30.04 23.14 -11.75
N VAL A 320 -29.57 24.27 -11.21
CA VAL A 320 -28.23 24.33 -10.59
C VAL A 320 -28.26 23.61 -9.24
N LYS A 321 -27.26 22.76 -9.04
CA LYS A 321 -27.07 22.06 -7.74
C LYS A 321 -25.86 22.56 -6.96
N ASP A 322 -24.83 23.08 -7.64
CA ASP A 322 -23.61 23.56 -7.02
C ASP A 322 -23.09 24.82 -7.71
N THR A 323 -22.48 25.72 -6.94
CA THR A 323 -21.76 26.89 -7.47
C THR A 323 -20.36 27.00 -6.90
N TYR A 324 -19.46 27.64 -7.66
CA TYR A 324 -18.09 27.96 -7.25
C TYR A 324 -17.75 29.39 -7.68
N ASN A 325 -17.01 30.11 -6.84
CA ASN A 325 -16.67 31.52 -7.06
C ASN A 325 -15.16 31.74 -6.98
N PHE A 326 -14.56 32.09 -8.09
CA PHE A 326 -13.18 32.53 -8.19
C PHE A 326 -12.94 33.17 -9.55
N GLY A 327 -12.61 32.38 -10.56
CA GLY A 327 -12.36 32.86 -11.91
C GLY A 327 -10.89 33.08 -12.24
N PRO A 328 -10.64 33.55 -13.45
CA PRO A 328 -11.62 33.87 -14.49
C PRO A 328 -12.23 32.61 -15.15
N ILE A 329 -13.27 32.84 -15.96
CA ILE A 329 -13.73 31.88 -16.98
C ILE A 329 -12.61 31.81 -18.03
N LEU A 330 -12.16 30.61 -18.35
CA LEU A 330 -11.07 30.36 -19.30
C LEU A 330 -11.60 30.08 -20.69
N ILE A 331 -12.62 29.23 -20.78
CA ILE A 331 -13.29 28.83 -22.03
C ILE A 331 -14.80 28.88 -21.80
N LYS A 332 -15.54 29.43 -22.74
CA LYS A 332 -17.00 29.44 -22.78
C LYS A 332 -17.44 29.11 -24.21
N ASP A 333 -18.35 28.16 -24.36
CA ASP A 333 -18.87 27.70 -25.66
C ASP A 333 -17.75 27.34 -26.65
N GLY A 334 -16.68 26.69 -26.14
CA GLY A 334 -15.52 26.32 -26.92
C GLY A 334 -14.55 27.47 -27.28
N GLN A 335 -14.89 28.70 -26.87
CA GLN A 335 -14.09 29.88 -27.19
C GLN A 335 -13.29 30.36 -25.98
N ALA A 336 -12.01 30.61 -26.18
CA ALA A 336 -11.17 31.24 -25.16
C ALA A 336 -11.71 32.61 -24.79
N GLN A 337 -11.81 32.88 -23.49
CA GLN A 337 -12.29 34.17 -22.99
C GLN A 337 -11.18 35.22 -23.02
N PRO A 338 -11.52 36.52 -23.14
CA PRO A 338 -10.53 37.61 -23.24
C PRO A 338 -9.62 37.64 -22.00
N ALA A 339 -8.38 38.07 -22.25
CA ALA A 339 -7.33 38.17 -21.23
C ALA A 339 -7.67 39.22 -20.17
N TRP A 340 -7.63 38.82 -18.91
CA TRP A 340 -7.64 39.72 -17.75
C TRP A 340 -6.24 40.25 -17.48
N SER A 341 -6.10 41.39 -16.80
CA SER A 341 -4.80 41.94 -16.40
C SER A 341 -3.89 40.98 -15.64
N GLU A 342 -4.48 39.95 -15.00
CA GLU A 342 -3.78 38.90 -14.29
C GLU A 342 -3.45 37.65 -15.11
N THR A 343 -3.86 37.57 -16.36
CA THR A 343 -3.62 36.38 -17.20
C THR A 343 -2.16 36.06 -17.40
N ALA A 344 -1.29 37.05 -17.40
CA ALA A 344 0.17 36.88 -17.53
C ALA A 344 0.86 36.39 -16.26
N LYS A 345 0.21 36.47 -15.09
CA LYS A 345 0.82 36.04 -13.84
C LYS A 345 0.91 34.54 -13.73
N TYR A 346 2.09 34.04 -13.37
CA TYR A 346 2.37 32.63 -13.15
C TYR A 346 2.14 32.27 -11.68
N TYR A 347 1.13 31.47 -11.42
CA TYR A 347 0.79 31.01 -10.07
C TYR A 347 0.44 29.53 -10.04
N PRO A 348 0.52 28.87 -8.86
CA PRO A 348 -0.14 27.59 -8.69
C PRO A 348 -1.63 27.71 -8.97
N ARG A 349 -2.14 26.82 -9.81
CA ARG A 349 -3.51 26.87 -10.32
C ARG A 349 -4.25 25.58 -9.99
N THR A 350 -5.53 25.74 -9.71
CA THR A 350 -6.55 24.68 -9.74
C THR A 350 -7.57 25.07 -10.77
N ALA A 351 -7.92 24.19 -11.68
CA ALA A 351 -8.90 24.49 -12.70
C ALA A 351 -9.71 23.25 -13.09
N VAL A 352 -10.93 23.50 -13.57
CA VAL A 352 -11.85 22.47 -14.04
C VAL A 352 -12.34 22.82 -15.43
N GLY A 353 -12.44 21.80 -16.31
CA GLY A 353 -13.03 21.92 -17.63
C GLY A 353 -14.11 20.86 -17.85
N MET A 354 -15.03 21.15 -18.77
CA MET A 354 -16.03 20.22 -19.25
C MET A 354 -15.94 20.12 -20.78
N VAL A 355 -15.73 18.92 -21.29
CA VAL A 355 -15.80 18.62 -22.73
C VAL A 355 -17.27 18.56 -23.17
N LYS A 356 -18.06 17.82 -22.40
CA LYS A 356 -19.54 17.74 -22.43
C LYS A 356 -19.99 17.13 -21.09
N PRO A 357 -21.27 17.18 -20.73
CA PRO A 357 -21.78 16.46 -19.57
C PRO A 357 -21.31 15.01 -19.54
N GLY A 358 -20.74 14.59 -18.42
CA GLY A 358 -20.14 13.28 -18.23
C GLY A 358 -18.64 13.17 -18.56
N ILE A 359 -18.02 14.19 -19.20
CA ILE A 359 -16.57 14.21 -19.51
C ILE A 359 -15.96 15.52 -19.01
N TYR A 360 -15.06 15.41 -18.04
CA TYR A 360 -14.45 16.55 -17.34
C TYR A 360 -12.94 16.46 -17.33
N VAL A 361 -12.30 17.59 -17.12
CA VAL A 361 -10.85 17.71 -16.96
C VAL A 361 -10.56 18.48 -15.68
N LEU A 362 -9.76 17.92 -14.79
CA LEU A 362 -9.19 18.64 -13.63
C LEU A 362 -7.72 18.92 -13.90
N LEU A 363 -7.26 20.09 -13.49
CA LEU A 363 -5.85 20.47 -13.58
C LEU A 363 -5.40 21.11 -12.26
N VAL A 364 -4.23 20.70 -11.76
CA VAL A 364 -3.54 21.35 -10.64
C VAL A 364 -2.04 21.44 -10.92
N THR A 365 -1.43 22.60 -10.69
CA THR A 365 0.03 22.75 -10.82
C THR A 365 0.78 21.99 -9.73
N ASP A 366 2.00 21.54 -10.03
CA ASP A 366 2.81 20.61 -9.20
C ASP A 366 4.20 21.22 -8.90
N THR A 367 4.26 22.45 -8.44
CA THR A 367 5.55 23.16 -8.27
C THR A 367 6.07 23.13 -6.84
N GLY A 368 5.22 23.06 -5.82
CA GLY A 368 5.60 23.20 -4.41
C GLY A 368 6.08 24.60 -4.03
N SER A 369 5.89 25.57 -4.91
CA SER A 369 6.27 26.98 -4.77
C SER A 369 5.20 27.88 -5.37
N TYR A 370 5.36 29.20 -5.30
CA TYR A 370 4.46 30.15 -5.96
C TYR A 370 4.68 30.26 -7.49
N ALA A 371 5.64 29.54 -8.07
CA ALA A 371 5.70 29.35 -9.51
C ALA A 371 4.53 28.49 -10.01
N GLY A 372 4.04 28.74 -11.22
CA GLY A 372 2.89 28.01 -11.75
C GLY A 372 2.64 28.29 -13.21
N LEU A 373 1.40 28.20 -13.62
CA LEU A 373 0.90 28.43 -14.98
C LEU A 373 0.12 29.75 -15.03
N ASN A 374 0.18 30.45 -16.19
CA ASN A 374 -0.71 31.55 -16.45
C ASN A 374 -2.06 31.06 -17.02
N HIS A 375 -3.02 31.94 -17.22
CA HIS A 375 -4.35 31.56 -17.71
C HIS A 375 -4.33 31.08 -19.18
N TRP A 376 -3.42 31.59 -20.01
CA TRP A 376 -3.25 31.13 -21.40
C TRP A 376 -2.70 29.71 -21.48
N ASP A 377 -1.80 29.35 -20.57
CA ASP A 377 -1.34 27.95 -20.45
C ASP A 377 -2.52 27.04 -20.15
N LEU A 378 -3.40 27.44 -19.21
CA LEU A 378 -4.60 26.69 -18.87
C LEU A 378 -5.55 26.57 -20.07
N VAL A 379 -5.84 27.65 -20.78
CA VAL A 379 -6.67 27.66 -22.00
C VAL A 379 -6.12 26.68 -23.04
N ASN A 380 -4.83 26.76 -23.34
CA ASN A 380 -4.19 25.87 -24.30
C ASN A 380 -4.29 24.38 -23.89
N ILE A 381 -4.10 24.11 -22.59
CA ILE A 381 -4.23 22.76 -22.07
C ILE A 381 -5.68 22.28 -22.19
N PHE A 382 -6.68 23.05 -21.74
CA PHE A 382 -8.09 22.64 -21.82
C PHE A 382 -8.58 22.50 -23.27
N ASN A 383 -8.13 23.37 -24.19
CA ASN A 383 -8.41 23.25 -25.63
C ASN A 383 -7.86 21.93 -26.19
N SER A 384 -6.67 21.48 -25.75
CA SER A 384 -6.10 20.20 -26.18
C SER A 384 -6.94 18.99 -25.77
N TYR A 385 -7.83 19.14 -24.80
CA TYR A 385 -8.82 18.14 -24.38
C TYR A 385 -10.20 18.33 -25.02
N GLY A 386 -10.40 19.39 -25.80
CA GLY A 386 -11.67 19.71 -26.46
C GLY A 386 -12.73 20.26 -25.51
N CYS A 387 -12.31 20.93 -24.43
CA CYS A 387 -13.24 21.50 -23.45
C CYS A 387 -14.10 22.60 -24.08
N GLN A 388 -15.43 22.50 -23.87
CA GLN A 388 -16.39 23.54 -24.26
C GLN A 388 -16.54 24.60 -23.17
N TYR A 389 -16.19 24.25 -21.94
CA TYR A 389 -16.16 25.15 -20.78
C TYR A 389 -14.92 24.87 -19.95
N ALA A 390 -14.27 25.92 -19.43
CA ALA A 390 -13.21 25.81 -18.47
C ALA A 390 -13.17 26.99 -17.51
N TYR A 391 -12.82 26.74 -16.25
CA TYR A 391 -12.89 27.70 -15.17
C TYR A 391 -11.73 27.55 -14.20
N ASN A 392 -11.16 28.67 -13.77
CA ASN A 392 -10.11 28.72 -12.78
C ASN A 392 -10.73 28.77 -11.36
N LEU A 393 -10.37 27.82 -10.52
CA LEU A 393 -10.72 27.75 -9.11
C LEU A 393 -9.65 28.42 -8.25
N ASP A 394 -9.84 28.46 -6.93
CA ASP A 394 -8.85 29.03 -6.01
C ASP A 394 -7.49 28.31 -6.16
N GLY A 395 -6.43 29.11 -6.18
CA GLY A 395 -5.09 28.64 -6.46
C GLY A 395 -4.10 28.94 -5.34
N GLY A 396 -2.86 29.21 -5.71
CA GLY A 396 -1.81 29.48 -4.73
C GLY A 396 -1.62 28.33 -3.74
N GLY A 397 -1.63 28.65 -2.46
CA GLY A 397 -1.50 27.66 -1.39
C GLY A 397 -2.67 26.69 -1.26
N SER A 398 -3.85 27.02 -1.84
CA SER A 398 -5.02 26.16 -1.84
C SER A 398 -4.95 25.05 -2.90
N ALA A 399 -4.10 25.21 -3.94
CA ALA A 399 -4.01 24.30 -5.06
C ALA A 399 -3.65 22.88 -4.61
N THR A 400 -4.66 21.99 -4.57
CA THR A 400 -4.53 20.62 -4.09
C THR A 400 -5.33 19.68 -4.97
N LEU A 401 -4.69 18.60 -5.42
CA LEU A 401 -5.29 17.48 -6.12
C LEU A 401 -5.20 16.22 -5.25
N TYR A 402 -6.33 15.73 -4.81
CA TYR A 402 -6.46 14.43 -4.16
C TYR A 402 -6.77 13.35 -5.21
N TYR A 403 -6.14 12.20 -5.10
CA TYR A 403 -6.45 11.01 -5.88
C TYR A 403 -6.25 9.74 -5.06
N ASN A 404 -7.33 9.00 -4.85
CA ASN A 404 -7.37 7.65 -4.29
C ASN A 404 -6.42 7.40 -3.09
N GLY A 405 -6.54 8.22 -2.06
CA GLY A 405 -5.80 8.09 -0.80
C GLY A 405 -4.57 8.98 -0.67
N GLN A 406 -4.22 9.79 -1.67
CA GLN A 406 -3.01 10.62 -1.63
C GLN A 406 -3.20 11.99 -2.29
N VAL A 407 -2.44 12.98 -1.84
CA VAL A 407 -2.26 14.25 -2.52
C VAL A 407 -1.23 14.05 -3.62
N MET A 408 -1.56 14.48 -4.84
CA MET A 408 -0.73 14.22 -6.03
C MET A 408 0.29 15.30 -6.30
N ASN A 409 -0.08 16.55 -6.11
CA ASN A 409 0.79 17.69 -6.39
C ASN A 409 1.66 18.05 -5.17
N LYS A 410 2.81 18.65 -5.45
CA LYS A 410 3.64 19.26 -4.43
C LYS A 410 2.93 20.49 -3.86
N LEU A 411 2.79 20.53 -2.56
CA LEU A 411 2.16 21.62 -1.83
C LEU A 411 3.19 22.71 -1.49
N ILE A 412 2.77 23.98 -1.48
CA ILE A 412 3.61 25.08 -1.00
C ILE A 412 3.96 24.82 0.47
N ASN A 413 5.25 24.89 0.79
CA ASN A 413 5.78 24.61 2.13
C ASN A 413 5.41 23.22 2.69
N ASN A 414 5.08 22.26 1.81
CA ASN A 414 4.57 20.93 2.20
C ASN A 414 3.33 20.99 3.13
N TYR A 415 2.54 22.06 3.00
CA TYR A 415 1.35 22.29 3.82
C TYR A 415 0.09 22.31 2.97
N GLU A 416 -0.83 21.40 3.26
CA GLU A 416 -2.15 21.39 2.64
C GLU A 416 -3.05 22.42 3.32
N ARG A 417 -3.30 23.53 2.61
CA ARG A 417 -4.13 24.62 3.12
C ARG A 417 -5.59 24.15 3.25
N PRO A 418 -6.22 24.29 4.44
CA PRO A 418 -7.65 24.05 4.59
C PRO A 418 -8.47 25.06 3.80
N CYS A 419 -9.47 24.59 3.06
CA CYS A 419 -10.35 25.35 2.17
C CYS A 419 -11.81 25.32 2.62
N GLY A 420 -12.69 26.11 1.99
CA GLY A 420 -14.09 26.24 2.35
C GLY A 420 -15.02 25.23 1.68
N ASP A 421 -14.70 24.84 0.43
CA ASP A 421 -15.49 23.88 -0.35
C ASP A 421 -14.62 23.10 -1.35
N PHE A 422 -15.20 22.04 -1.90
CA PHE A 422 -14.47 21.06 -2.69
C PHE A 422 -15.33 20.55 -3.86
N LEU A 423 -14.65 20.23 -4.97
CA LEU A 423 -15.22 19.56 -6.14
C LEU A 423 -14.57 18.18 -6.27
N TYR A 424 -15.38 17.13 -6.40
CA TYR A 424 -14.85 15.77 -6.46
C TYR A 424 -15.76 14.81 -7.23
N PHE A 425 -15.18 13.64 -7.57
CA PHE A 425 -15.86 12.58 -8.28
C PHE A 425 -15.84 11.29 -7.47
N THR A 426 -17.00 10.63 -7.43
CA THR A 426 -17.20 9.33 -6.78
C THR A 426 -17.36 8.21 -7.81
N ASN A 427 -17.18 6.97 -7.36
CA ASN A 427 -17.48 5.79 -8.17
C ASN A 427 -18.98 5.49 -8.21
#